data_7284f8ace8bdd5fc1a935adf99eb26f8
#
_entry.id   7284f8ace8bdd5fc1a935adf99eb26f8
#
_cell.length_a   1.000
_cell.length_b   1.000
_cell.length_c   1.000
_cell.angle_alpha   90.00
_cell.angle_beta   90.00
_cell.angle_gamma   90.00
#
_symmetry.space_group_name_H-M   'P 1'
#
loop_
_entity.id
_entity.type
_entity.pdbx_description
1 polymer ?
#
loop_
_entity_poly.entity_id
_entity_poly.type
_entity_poly.pdbx_seq_one_letter_code
_entity_poly.pdbx_strand_id
1 'polypeptide(L)'
;MTTVDSLLGPNGFIERKNPNTVILLIHGLTGTPSEMKHLGRVIARKGISVACPELAGHCKSIQDLKKTKWQDWYVSVEKVFDVLKEEFEHVFITGLSIGALMAMMIAAKRPGKVAGVIPLSSTFFYDGWNISKFQQKVLLPIVLYSPLKYFLEWEEKSPYGIKCERTRALVHSILQNKNARTADKIGYFKTPATVILESFHLIKATENIMKDVTCPLLIVHSTEDEMASIKNAYYVEKHVSSKHIETMYIDDTYHVVTLDKRKDDIGKRMAAFCYAIQGL
;
A
#
# COMPACT_ATOMS: atom_id res chain seq x y z
N MET A 1 5.70 13.51 -25.12
CA MET A 1 5.94 12.27 -24.36
C MET A 1 5.39 12.45 -22.95
N THR A 2 4.66 11.49 -22.44
CA THR A 2 4.18 11.52 -21.05
C THR A 2 5.37 11.19 -20.14
N THR A 3 5.68 12.07 -19.20
CA THR A 3 6.77 11.86 -18.23
C THR A 3 6.21 11.30 -16.93
N VAL A 4 7.02 10.60 -16.14
CA VAL A 4 6.62 10.11 -14.81
C VAL A 4 6.08 11.25 -13.96
N ASP A 5 6.80 12.38 -13.92
CA ASP A 5 6.44 13.56 -13.11
C ASP A 5 5.00 14.05 -13.38
N SER A 6 4.53 13.97 -14.65
CA SER A 6 3.17 14.37 -15.02
C SER A 6 2.08 13.43 -14.53
N LEU A 7 2.43 12.20 -14.16
CA LEU A 7 1.49 11.15 -13.71
C LEU A 7 1.43 11.01 -12.19
N LEU A 8 2.38 11.59 -11.45
CA LEU A 8 2.46 11.41 -10.00
C LEU A 8 1.35 12.11 -9.23
N GLY A 9 0.75 13.16 -9.80
CA GLY A 9 -0.18 14.04 -9.09
C GLY A 9 0.52 15.05 -8.17
N PRO A 10 -0.22 16.06 -7.64
CA PRO A 10 0.35 17.18 -6.88
C PRO A 10 1.07 16.78 -5.58
N ASN A 11 0.62 15.71 -4.91
CA ASN A 11 1.21 15.21 -3.65
C ASN A 11 2.13 14.01 -3.87
N GLY A 12 2.20 13.48 -5.11
CA GLY A 12 3.14 12.45 -5.49
C GLY A 12 4.58 12.95 -5.46
N PHE A 13 5.52 12.06 -5.52
CA PHE A 13 6.95 12.42 -5.54
C PHE A 13 7.78 11.40 -6.32
N ILE A 14 8.90 11.88 -6.85
CA ILE A 14 9.98 11.05 -7.37
C ILE A 14 11.30 11.56 -6.80
N GLU A 15 12.18 10.66 -6.41
CA GLU A 15 13.54 10.95 -6.01
C GLU A 15 14.51 10.09 -6.84
N ARG A 16 15.18 10.70 -7.80
CA ARG A 16 16.11 10.01 -8.71
C ARG A 16 17.49 9.92 -8.07
N LYS A 17 18.01 8.71 -7.91
CA LYS A 17 19.35 8.39 -7.35
C LYS A 17 20.14 7.47 -8.27
N ASN A 18 19.49 6.40 -8.75
CA ASN A 18 20.10 5.41 -9.63
C ASN A 18 19.42 5.50 -11.00
N PRO A 19 20.16 5.59 -12.11
CA PRO A 19 19.57 5.66 -13.44
C PRO A 19 18.94 4.33 -13.89
N ASN A 20 19.34 3.21 -13.29
CA ASN A 20 18.93 1.88 -13.73
C ASN A 20 17.84 1.27 -12.84
N THR A 21 17.72 1.71 -11.58
CA THR A 21 16.85 1.04 -10.60
C THR A 21 15.91 2.03 -9.92
N VAL A 22 14.63 1.68 -9.92
CA VAL A 22 13.58 2.43 -9.22
C VAL A 22 12.64 1.49 -8.46
N ILE A 23 12.14 1.95 -7.31
CA ILE A 23 11.02 1.33 -6.60
C ILE A 23 9.79 2.21 -6.75
N LEU A 24 8.71 1.66 -7.33
CA LEU A 24 7.39 2.26 -7.33
C LEU A 24 6.70 1.98 -6.00
N LEU A 25 6.33 3.03 -5.27
CA LEU A 25 5.71 2.99 -3.95
C LEU A 25 4.20 3.25 -4.07
N ILE A 26 3.36 2.41 -3.49
CA ILE A 26 1.89 2.52 -3.57
C ILE A 26 1.33 2.63 -2.15
N HIS A 27 0.60 3.71 -1.86
CA HIS A 27 0.00 3.93 -0.55
C HIS A 27 -1.28 3.10 -0.31
N GLY A 28 -1.77 3.07 0.93
CA GLY A 28 -2.95 2.32 1.34
C GLY A 28 -4.28 2.97 0.94
N LEU A 29 -5.40 2.30 1.31
CA LEU A 29 -6.78 2.67 0.91
C LEU A 29 -7.17 4.09 1.29
N THR A 30 -6.84 4.51 2.48
CA THR A 30 -7.16 5.86 3.01
C THR A 30 -5.93 6.75 3.11
N GLY A 31 -4.79 6.23 2.66
CA GLY A 31 -3.50 6.89 2.73
C GLY A 31 -3.26 7.90 1.64
N THR A 32 -2.08 8.47 1.67
CA THR A 32 -1.55 9.40 0.67
C THR A 32 -0.08 9.08 0.42
N PRO A 33 0.56 9.65 -0.62
CA PRO A 33 2.01 9.50 -0.80
C PRO A 33 2.85 9.89 0.42
N SER A 34 2.30 10.71 1.33
CA SER A 34 3.00 11.13 2.56
C SER A 34 3.32 9.96 3.48
N GLU A 35 2.50 8.90 3.53
CA GLU A 35 2.77 7.71 4.35
C GLU A 35 3.95 6.88 3.83
N MET A 36 4.26 6.99 2.54
CA MET A 36 5.38 6.32 1.89
C MET A 36 6.66 7.15 1.88
N LYS A 37 6.57 8.46 2.20
CA LYS A 37 7.66 9.41 2.01
C LYS A 37 8.89 9.14 2.87
N HIS A 38 8.69 8.71 4.13
CA HIS A 38 9.82 8.38 5.01
C HIS A 38 10.56 7.13 4.48
N LEU A 39 9.82 6.10 4.16
CA LEU A 39 10.35 4.85 3.58
C LEU A 39 11.11 5.14 2.28
N GLY A 40 10.52 5.93 1.38
CA GLY A 40 11.16 6.36 0.14
C GLY A 40 12.49 7.06 0.38
N ARG A 41 12.57 7.97 1.36
CA ARG A 41 13.85 8.64 1.74
C ARG A 41 14.90 7.67 2.26
N VAL A 42 14.51 6.68 3.05
CA VAL A 42 15.47 5.65 3.55
C VAL A 42 16.04 4.87 2.38
N ILE A 43 15.22 4.46 1.44
CA ILE A 43 15.61 3.74 0.23
C ILE A 43 16.50 4.62 -0.66
N ALA A 44 16.11 5.87 -0.88
CA ALA A 44 16.87 6.81 -1.70
C ALA A 44 18.27 7.09 -1.15
N ARG A 45 18.40 7.17 0.19
CA ARG A 45 19.75 7.27 0.85
C ARG A 45 20.61 6.04 0.63
N LYS A 46 20.03 4.91 0.25
CA LYS A 46 20.76 3.71 -0.16
C LYS A 46 21.07 3.67 -1.66
N GLY A 47 20.82 4.75 -2.38
CA GLY A 47 21.18 4.89 -3.78
C GLY A 47 20.18 4.34 -4.78
N ILE A 48 18.94 4.03 -4.37
CA ILE A 48 17.87 3.53 -5.25
C ILE A 48 16.86 4.64 -5.51
N SER A 49 16.46 4.84 -6.76
CA SER A 49 15.40 5.80 -7.12
C SER A 49 14.04 5.32 -6.60
N VAL A 50 13.16 6.26 -6.24
CA VAL A 50 11.82 5.95 -5.76
C VAL A 50 10.79 6.86 -6.42
N ALA A 51 9.61 6.35 -6.71
CA ALA A 51 8.48 7.10 -7.22
C ALA A 51 7.20 6.70 -6.47
N CYS A 52 6.35 7.65 -6.13
CA CYS A 52 5.09 7.40 -5.44
C CYS A 52 4.00 8.30 -6.03
N PRO A 53 3.04 7.75 -6.81
CA PRO A 53 1.91 8.52 -7.32
C PRO A 53 0.81 8.67 -6.28
N GLU A 54 -0.09 9.65 -6.51
CA GLU A 54 -1.42 9.65 -5.94
C GLU A 54 -2.29 8.59 -6.63
N LEU A 55 -3.05 7.84 -5.86
CA LEU A 55 -4.10 6.99 -6.43
C LEU A 55 -5.28 7.86 -6.91
N ALA A 56 -5.96 7.40 -7.94
CA ALA A 56 -7.14 8.10 -8.46
C ALA A 56 -8.16 8.38 -7.34
N GLY A 57 -8.65 9.61 -7.27
CA GLY A 57 -9.61 10.08 -6.24
C GLY A 57 -9.01 10.37 -4.86
N HIS A 58 -7.76 9.96 -4.59
CA HIS A 58 -7.08 10.24 -3.32
C HIS A 58 -6.50 11.66 -3.27
N CYS A 59 -6.10 12.10 -2.08
CA CYS A 59 -5.56 13.45 -1.83
C CYS A 59 -6.51 14.59 -2.20
N LYS A 60 -7.80 14.30 -2.32
CA LYS A 60 -8.89 15.19 -2.66
C LYS A 60 -10.01 15.08 -1.63
N SER A 61 -11.22 15.52 -1.98
CA SER A 61 -12.37 15.34 -1.08
C SER A 61 -12.79 13.87 -0.99
N ILE A 62 -13.46 13.52 0.11
CA ILE A 62 -14.06 12.19 0.28
C ILE A 62 -15.10 11.88 -0.81
N GLN A 63 -15.73 12.93 -1.36
CA GLN A 63 -16.65 12.80 -2.48
C GLN A 63 -15.95 12.39 -3.78
N ASP A 64 -14.72 12.85 -3.99
CA ASP A 64 -13.93 12.44 -5.14
C ASP A 64 -13.47 10.99 -5.01
N LEU A 65 -13.10 10.55 -3.79
CA LEU A 65 -12.79 9.16 -3.52
C LEU A 65 -14.02 8.24 -3.77
N LYS A 66 -15.22 8.65 -3.33
CA LYS A 66 -16.48 7.90 -3.56
C LYS A 66 -16.81 7.70 -5.04
N LYS A 67 -16.31 8.56 -5.95
CA LYS A 67 -16.55 8.45 -7.40
C LYS A 67 -15.64 7.43 -8.08
N THR A 68 -14.56 6.99 -7.41
CA THR A 68 -13.59 6.07 -7.98
C THR A 68 -13.88 4.63 -7.60
N LYS A 69 -13.44 3.72 -8.47
CA LYS A 69 -13.46 2.28 -8.27
C LYS A 69 -12.04 1.76 -8.16
N TRP A 70 -11.88 0.54 -7.70
CA TRP A 70 -10.56 -0.07 -7.58
C TRP A 70 -9.79 -0.13 -8.91
N GLN A 71 -10.50 -0.22 -10.05
CA GLN A 71 -9.87 -0.18 -11.37
C GLN A 71 -9.20 1.16 -11.65
N ASP A 72 -9.81 2.26 -11.21
CA ASP A 72 -9.24 3.60 -11.38
C ASP A 72 -7.95 3.74 -10.56
N TRP A 73 -7.93 3.18 -9.34
CA TRP A 73 -6.73 3.14 -8.50
C TRP A 73 -5.62 2.34 -9.17
N TYR A 74 -5.95 1.13 -9.63
CA TYR A 74 -5.02 0.25 -10.32
C TYR A 74 -4.45 0.91 -11.60
N VAL A 75 -5.30 1.46 -12.45
CA VAL A 75 -4.89 2.11 -13.71
C VAL A 75 -3.99 3.32 -13.45
N SER A 76 -4.22 4.09 -12.38
CA SER A 76 -3.35 5.23 -12.04
C SER A 76 -1.92 4.78 -11.73
N VAL A 77 -1.76 3.65 -11.06
CA VAL A 77 -0.44 3.07 -10.75
C VAL A 77 0.17 2.38 -11.97
N GLU A 78 -0.63 1.63 -12.72
CA GLU A 78 -0.18 0.91 -13.92
C GLU A 78 0.44 1.87 -14.96
N LYS A 79 -0.18 3.03 -15.19
CA LYS A 79 0.37 4.07 -16.08
C LYS A 79 1.74 4.56 -15.63
N VAL A 80 1.92 4.77 -14.32
CA VAL A 80 3.23 5.19 -13.77
C VAL A 80 4.26 4.07 -13.95
N PHE A 81 3.88 2.82 -13.68
CA PHE A 81 4.74 1.67 -13.89
C PHE A 81 5.21 1.56 -15.35
N ASP A 82 4.29 1.68 -16.31
CA ASP A 82 4.62 1.54 -17.73
C ASP A 82 5.64 2.62 -18.17
N VAL A 83 5.49 3.89 -17.71
CA VAL A 83 6.48 4.95 -18.00
C VAL A 83 7.80 4.72 -17.26
N LEU A 84 7.78 4.29 -15.99
CA LEU A 84 9.00 3.95 -15.26
C LEU A 84 9.77 2.82 -15.94
N LYS A 85 9.07 1.84 -16.54
CA LYS A 85 9.71 0.74 -17.25
C LYS A 85 10.39 1.17 -18.56
N GLU A 86 9.98 2.29 -19.14
CA GLU A 86 10.68 2.90 -20.28
C GLU A 86 11.94 3.67 -19.84
N GLU A 87 11.93 4.25 -18.61
CA GLU A 87 13.03 5.05 -18.07
C GLU A 87 14.09 4.19 -17.33
N PHE A 88 13.69 3.07 -16.68
CA PHE A 88 14.55 2.29 -15.80
C PHE A 88 14.62 0.81 -16.24
N GLU A 89 15.82 0.25 -16.15
CA GLU A 89 16.06 -1.17 -16.45
C GLU A 89 15.38 -2.09 -15.43
N HIS A 90 15.51 -1.75 -14.14
CA HIS A 90 14.97 -2.53 -13.03
C HIS A 90 13.88 -1.74 -12.28
N VAL A 91 12.63 -2.13 -12.46
CA VAL A 91 11.50 -1.57 -11.73
C VAL A 91 11.01 -2.58 -10.71
N PHE A 92 11.23 -2.26 -9.43
CA PHE A 92 10.61 -2.96 -8.30
C PHE A 92 9.31 -2.25 -7.92
N ILE A 93 8.39 -2.98 -7.29
CA ILE A 93 7.12 -2.40 -6.84
C ILE A 93 6.90 -2.77 -5.38
N THR A 94 6.51 -1.79 -4.59
CA THR A 94 6.06 -2.00 -3.22
C THR A 94 4.75 -1.29 -2.97
N GLY A 95 3.99 -1.75 -2.00
CA GLY A 95 2.77 -1.08 -1.58
C GLY A 95 2.35 -1.49 -0.19
N LEU A 96 1.62 -0.60 0.47
CA LEU A 96 1.06 -0.83 1.81
C LEU A 96 -0.39 -1.31 1.71
N SER A 97 -0.75 -2.37 2.43
CA SER A 97 -2.14 -2.86 2.52
C SER A 97 -2.74 -3.18 1.14
N ILE A 98 -3.76 -2.45 0.68
CA ILE A 98 -4.30 -2.60 -0.68
C ILE A 98 -3.30 -2.19 -1.77
N GLY A 99 -2.36 -1.32 -1.45
CA GLY A 99 -1.25 -0.99 -2.34
C GLY A 99 -0.37 -2.20 -2.66
N ALA A 100 -0.20 -3.11 -1.70
CA ALA A 100 0.49 -4.38 -1.91
C ALA A 100 -0.24 -5.29 -2.91
N LEU A 101 -1.57 -5.28 -2.89
CA LEU A 101 -2.39 -6.03 -3.83
C LEU A 101 -2.22 -5.50 -5.25
N MET A 102 -2.26 -4.17 -5.42
CA MET A 102 -2.02 -3.54 -6.73
C MET A 102 -0.61 -3.82 -7.25
N ALA A 103 0.41 -3.83 -6.38
CA ALA A 103 1.78 -4.21 -6.74
C ALA A 103 1.84 -5.63 -7.30
N MET A 104 1.20 -6.59 -6.63
CA MET A 104 1.11 -7.99 -7.08
C MET A 104 0.30 -8.12 -8.38
N MET A 105 -0.78 -7.33 -8.54
CA MET A 105 -1.56 -7.32 -9.79
C MET A 105 -0.73 -6.85 -10.99
N ILE A 106 0.11 -5.82 -10.83
CA ILE A 106 1.00 -5.37 -11.90
C ILE A 106 1.99 -6.49 -12.24
N ALA A 107 2.58 -7.13 -11.23
CA ALA A 107 3.53 -8.22 -11.46
C ALA A 107 2.88 -9.41 -12.20
N ALA A 108 1.65 -9.79 -11.83
CA ALA A 108 0.90 -10.86 -12.48
C ALA A 108 0.55 -10.53 -13.94
N LYS A 109 0.17 -9.27 -14.22
CA LYS A 109 -0.24 -8.82 -15.57
C LYS A 109 0.94 -8.40 -16.46
N ARG A 110 2.13 -8.23 -15.91
CA ARG A 110 3.36 -7.81 -16.60
C ARG A 110 4.50 -8.82 -16.37
N PRO A 111 4.31 -10.11 -16.71
CA PRO A 111 5.31 -11.15 -16.47
C PRO A 111 6.65 -10.78 -17.10
N GLY A 112 7.73 -10.96 -16.33
CA GLY A 112 9.10 -10.63 -16.76
C GLY A 112 9.46 -9.15 -16.83
N LYS A 113 8.51 -8.22 -16.58
CA LYS A 113 8.79 -6.78 -16.58
C LYS A 113 9.03 -6.19 -15.20
N VAL A 114 8.58 -6.85 -14.14
CA VAL A 114 8.77 -6.45 -12.74
C VAL A 114 10.00 -7.17 -12.20
N ALA A 115 10.98 -6.41 -11.70
CA ALA A 115 12.23 -6.97 -11.15
C ALA A 115 11.99 -7.69 -9.80
N GLY A 116 11.02 -7.22 -9.01
CA GLY A 116 10.57 -7.85 -7.78
C GLY A 116 9.44 -7.07 -7.12
N VAL A 117 8.68 -7.73 -6.27
CA VAL A 117 7.59 -7.12 -5.50
C VAL A 117 7.88 -7.20 -4.00
N ILE A 118 7.60 -6.11 -3.29
CA ILE A 118 7.79 -6.01 -1.84
C ILE A 118 6.44 -5.64 -1.22
N PRO A 119 5.54 -6.60 -0.99
CA PRO A 119 4.25 -6.34 -0.37
C PRO A 119 4.41 -6.07 1.13
N LEU A 120 3.88 -4.93 1.60
CA LEU A 120 3.91 -4.49 2.99
C LEU A 120 2.50 -4.64 3.58
N SER A 121 2.36 -5.35 4.69
CA SER A 121 1.08 -5.55 5.41
C SER A 121 -0.09 -5.84 4.45
N SER A 122 0.09 -6.80 3.54
CA SER A 122 -0.94 -7.17 2.55
C SER A 122 -2.26 -7.47 3.23
N THR A 123 -3.37 -6.95 2.70
CA THR A 123 -4.69 -7.13 3.32
C THR A 123 -5.64 -7.89 2.39
N PHE A 124 -5.68 -9.20 2.54
CA PHE A 124 -6.70 -10.09 1.94
C PHE A 124 -7.83 -10.35 2.92
N PHE A 125 -7.51 -10.38 4.22
CA PHE A 125 -8.47 -10.62 5.29
C PHE A 125 -8.34 -9.51 6.33
N TYR A 126 -9.44 -8.89 6.70
CA TYR A 126 -9.53 -7.95 7.82
C TYR A 126 -9.76 -8.74 9.11
N ASP A 127 -8.77 -9.52 9.53
CA ASP A 127 -8.84 -10.49 10.64
C ASP A 127 -7.92 -10.14 11.82
N GLY A 128 -7.47 -8.90 11.89
CA GLY A 128 -6.68 -8.37 12.99
C GLY A 128 -7.49 -8.30 14.30
N TRP A 129 -6.79 -8.13 15.42
CA TRP A 129 -7.38 -8.14 16.77
C TRP A 129 -8.29 -6.93 17.05
N ASN A 130 -8.19 -5.85 16.29
CA ASN A 130 -9.03 -4.64 16.44
C ASN A 130 -10.44 -4.79 15.83
N ILE A 131 -10.68 -5.85 15.07
CA ILE A 131 -11.97 -6.09 14.38
C ILE A 131 -12.64 -7.32 14.98
N SER A 132 -13.81 -7.17 15.61
CA SER A 132 -14.53 -8.30 16.17
C SER A 132 -15.04 -9.24 15.08
N LYS A 133 -15.09 -10.55 15.38
CA LYS A 133 -15.61 -11.56 14.43
C LYS A 133 -17.05 -11.28 14.01
N PHE A 134 -17.86 -10.69 14.90
CA PHE A 134 -19.25 -10.29 14.59
C PHE A 134 -19.27 -9.15 13.57
N GLN A 135 -18.45 -8.13 13.78
CA GLN A 135 -18.34 -7.01 12.82
C GLN A 135 -17.91 -7.52 11.44
N GLN A 136 -16.87 -8.37 11.39
CA GLN A 136 -16.32 -8.90 10.16
C GLN A 136 -17.32 -9.80 9.41
N LYS A 137 -17.97 -10.75 10.12
CA LYS A 137 -18.76 -11.80 9.47
C LYS A 137 -20.23 -11.46 9.28
N VAL A 138 -20.77 -10.53 10.04
CA VAL A 138 -22.19 -10.18 10.05
C VAL A 138 -22.43 -8.74 9.65
N LEU A 139 -21.89 -7.79 10.42
CA LEU A 139 -22.20 -6.38 10.21
C LEU A 139 -21.67 -5.84 8.88
N LEU A 140 -20.39 -6.12 8.58
CA LEU A 140 -19.75 -5.63 7.38
C LEU A 140 -20.42 -6.12 6.08
N PRO A 141 -20.72 -7.43 5.89
CA PRO A 141 -21.46 -7.89 4.72
C PRO A 141 -22.86 -7.26 4.60
N ILE A 142 -23.61 -7.13 5.71
CA ILE A 142 -24.92 -6.48 5.69
C ILE A 142 -24.81 -5.04 5.18
N VAL A 143 -23.84 -4.28 5.68
CA VAL A 143 -23.65 -2.88 5.26
C VAL A 143 -23.22 -2.82 3.79
N LEU A 144 -22.20 -3.60 3.41
CA LEU A 144 -21.59 -3.52 2.08
C LEU A 144 -22.52 -3.96 0.95
N TYR A 145 -23.38 -4.97 1.20
CA TYR A 145 -24.28 -5.52 0.17
C TYR A 145 -25.73 -5.04 0.26
N SER A 146 -25.99 -3.99 1.06
CA SER A 146 -27.27 -3.31 1.15
C SER A 146 -27.17 -1.83 0.74
N PRO A 147 -28.32 -1.12 0.59
CA PRO A 147 -28.31 0.34 0.36
C PRO A 147 -27.64 1.16 1.46
N LEU A 148 -27.43 0.60 2.66
CA LEU A 148 -26.76 1.27 3.78
C LEU A 148 -25.35 1.73 3.44
N LYS A 149 -24.67 1.06 2.50
CA LYS A 149 -23.31 1.45 2.06
C LYS A 149 -23.20 2.88 1.54
N TYR A 150 -24.28 3.46 1.04
CA TYR A 150 -24.28 4.83 0.52
C TYR A 150 -24.32 5.89 1.63
N PHE A 151 -24.72 5.49 2.84
CA PHE A 151 -24.94 6.39 3.97
C PHE A 151 -23.95 6.18 5.11
N LEU A 152 -23.25 5.04 5.15
CA LEU A 152 -22.36 4.69 6.24
C LEU A 152 -20.90 4.93 5.88
N GLU A 153 -20.15 5.39 6.89
CA GLU A 153 -18.72 5.60 6.84
C GLU A 153 -18.09 4.95 8.08
N TRP A 154 -16.90 4.39 7.90
CA TRP A 154 -16.11 3.83 8.99
C TRP A 154 -15.12 4.88 9.47
N GLU A 155 -15.16 5.20 10.74
CA GLU A 155 -14.22 6.15 11.33
C GLU A 155 -12.98 5.41 11.84
N GLU A 156 -11.82 5.87 11.41
CA GLU A 156 -10.53 5.37 11.89
C GLU A 156 -10.40 5.68 13.39
N LYS A 157 -10.08 4.65 14.17
CA LYS A 157 -9.90 4.75 15.62
C LYS A 157 -8.47 4.42 16.01
N SER A 158 -8.05 4.97 17.17
CA SER A 158 -6.79 4.54 17.77
C SER A 158 -6.75 3.01 17.89
N PRO A 159 -5.62 2.39 17.52
CA PRO A 159 -4.27 2.96 17.34
C PRO A 159 -3.90 3.44 15.91
N TYR A 160 -4.83 3.57 14.98
CA TYR A 160 -4.60 4.05 13.60
C TYR A 160 -3.54 3.26 12.80
N GLY A 161 -3.37 1.98 13.09
CA GLY A 161 -2.31 1.18 12.48
C GLY A 161 -0.90 1.46 12.98
N ILE A 162 -0.74 2.24 14.08
CA ILE A 162 0.55 2.78 14.52
C ILE A 162 0.79 2.47 16.00
N LYS A 163 1.84 1.71 16.30
CA LYS A 163 2.26 1.35 17.65
C LYS A 163 3.07 2.48 18.33
N CYS A 164 3.83 3.24 17.56
CA CYS A 164 4.63 4.36 18.04
C CYS A 164 3.73 5.46 18.64
N GLU A 165 3.76 5.65 19.96
CA GLU A 165 2.92 6.62 20.67
C GLU A 165 3.14 8.05 20.18
N ARG A 166 4.38 8.44 19.92
CA ARG A 166 4.71 9.78 19.39
C ARG A 166 4.04 10.03 18.03
N THR A 167 4.15 9.05 17.12
CA THR A 167 3.55 9.15 15.79
C THR A 167 2.01 9.14 15.90
N ARG A 168 1.47 8.28 16.76
CA ARG A 168 0.03 8.18 17.01
C ARG A 168 -0.54 9.49 17.62
N ALA A 169 0.17 10.10 18.56
CA ALA A 169 -0.22 11.39 19.14
C ALA A 169 -0.21 12.51 18.09
N LEU A 170 0.77 12.51 17.17
CA LEU A 170 0.82 13.44 16.05
C LEU A 170 -0.38 13.26 15.13
N VAL A 171 -0.68 12.02 14.73
CA VAL A 171 -1.84 11.69 13.90
C VAL A 171 -3.12 12.15 14.59
N HIS A 172 -3.29 11.85 15.89
CA HIS A 172 -4.44 12.26 16.68
C HIS A 172 -4.60 13.80 16.75
N SER A 173 -3.49 14.53 16.95
CA SER A 173 -3.52 16.01 17.00
C SER A 173 -3.96 16.64 15.67
N ILE A 174 -3.57 16.02 14.56
CA ILE A 174 -3.98 16.49 13.23
C ILE A 174 -5.47 16.23 13.00
N LEU A 175 -5.98 15.08 13.49
CA LEU A 175 -7.40 14.75 13.46
C LEU A 175 -8.28 15.74 14.22
N GLN A 176 -7.82 16.17 15.40
CA GLN A 176 -8.56 17.14 16.24
C GLN A 176 -8.53 18.55 15.65
N ASN A 177 -7.50 18.90 14.90
CA ASN A 177 -7.38 20.19 14.24
C ASN A 177 -8.24 20.19 12.96
N LYS A 178 -9.51 20.59 13.09
CA LYS A 178 -10.54 20.65 12.04
C LYS A 178 -10.22 21.56 10.83
N ASN A 179 -9.00 22.07 10.71
CA ASN A 179 -8.54 22.78 9.52
C ASN A 179 -8.29 21.78 8.40
N ALA A 180 -9.30 21.61 7.55
CA ALA A 180 -9.41 20.64 6.45
C ALA A 180 -8.18 20.52 5.54
N ARG A 181 -7.37 21.58 5.40
CA ARG A 181 -6.16 21.59 4.54
C ARG A 181 -5.01 20.69 4.99
N THR A 182 -5.03 20.21 6.24
CA THR A 182 -3.96 19.34 6.77
C THR A 182 -4.36 17.87 6.73
N ALA A 183 -5.66 17.58 6.84
CA ALA A 183 -6.20 16.22 6.75
C ALA A 183 -5.96 15.60 5.36
N ASP A 184 -6.15 16.38 4.29
CA ASP A 184 -5.92 15.93 2.90
C ASP A 184 -4.47 15.48 2.64
N LYS A 185 -3.51 15.92 3.48
CA LYS A 185 -2.09 15.56 3.35
C LYS A 185 -1.70 14.26 4.06
N ILE A 186 -2.55 13.77 4.98
CA ILE A 186 -2.22 12.61 5.84
C ILE A 186 -3.05 11.40 5.47
N GLY A 187 -4.26 11.59 4.99
CA GLY A 187 -5.20 10.54 4.61
C GLY A 187 -6.62 10.82 5.08
N TYR A 188 -7.52 9.92 4.72
CA TYR A 188 -8.92 10.01 5.11
C TYR A 188 -9.14 9.29 6.44
N PHE A 189 -9.80 9.96 7.38
CA PHE A 189 -10.13 9.41 8.71
C PHE A 189 -11.52 8.77 8.77
N LYS A 190 -12.28 8.92 7.69
CA LYS A 190 -13.55 8.25 7.47
C LYS A 190 -13.49 7.54 6.15
N THR A 191 -13.69 6.24 6.19
CA THR A 191 -13.72 5.41 4.99
C THR A 191 -15.18 5.12 4.64
N PRO A 192 -15.70 5.63 3.51
CA PRO A 192 -17.04 5.30 3.06
C PRO A 192 -17.19 3.80 2.81
N ALA A 193 -18.34 3.24 3.18
CA ALA A 193 -18.60 1.82 2.97
C ALA A 193 -18.53 1.41 1.49
N THR A 194 -18.85 2.32 0.56
CA THR A 194 -18.65 2.10 -0.87
C THR A 194 -17.18 1.90 -1.24
N VAL A 195 -16.26 2.64 -0.63
CA VAL A 195 -14.82 2.52 -0.85
C VAL A 195 -14.27 1.23 -0.23
N ILE A 196 -14.80 0.84 0.94
CA ILE A 196 -14.49 -0.47 1.54
C ILE A 196 -14.95 -1.61 0.60
N LEU A 197 -16.14 -1.50 0.01
CA LEU A 197 -16.62 -2.49 -0.95
C LEU A 197 -15.68 -2.61 -2.17
N GLU A 198 -15.19 -1.48 -2.69
CA GLU A 198 -14.22 -1.49 -3.79
C GLU A 198 -12.89 -2.17 -3.38
N SER A 199 -12.44 -2.05 -2.12
CA SER A 199 -11.28 -2.80 -1.64
C SER A 199 -11.54 -4.32 -1.63
N PHE A 200 -12.74 -4.77 -1.31
CA PHE A 200 -13.10 -6.19 -1.41
C PHE A 200 -13.14 -6.68 -2.86
N HIS A 201 -13.59 -5.84 -3.79
CA HIS A 201 -13.52 -6.17 -5.23
C HIS A 201 -12.07 -6.28 -5.71
N LEU A 202 -11.18 -5.39 -5.26
CA LEU A 202 -9.74 -5.47 -5.54
C LEU A 202 -9.13 -6.75 -4.97
N ILE A 203 -9.44 -7.10 -3.71
CA ILE A 203 -8.99 -8.34 -3.07
C ILE A 203 -9.37 -9.52 -3.96
N LYS A 204 -10.65 -9.63 -4.33
CA LYS A 204 -11.14 -10.75 -5.16
C LYS A 204 -10.47 -10.81 -6.53
N ALA A 205 -10.27 -9.65 -7.16
CA ALA A 205 -9.57 -9.57 -8.44
C ALA A 205 -8.11 -10.03 -8.32
N THR A 206 -7.43 -9.66 -7.22
CA THR A 206 -6.04 -10.05 -6.96
C THR A 206 -5.93 -11.55 -6.67
N GLU A 207 -6.80 -12.11 -5.84
CA GLU A 207 -6.84 -13.56 -5.54
C GLU A 207 -6.86 -14.40 -6.81
N ASN A 208 -7.64 -14.00 -7.81
CA ASN A 208 -7.81 -14.75 -9.05
C ASN A 208 -6.53 -14.85 -9.90
N ILE A 209 -5.58 -13.93 -9.71
CA ILE A 209 -4.36 -13.83 -10.54
C ILE A 209 -3.06 -13.99 -9.75
N MET A 210 -3.12 -14.25 -8.43
CA MET A 210 -1.91 -14.38 -7.60
C MET A 210 -0.94 -15.46 -8.09
N LYS A 211 -1.46 -16.57 -8.63
CA LYS A 211 -0.65 -17.63 -9.21
C LYS A 211 0.23 -17.17 -10.38
N ASP A 212 -0.09 -16.04 -11.00
CA ASP A 212 0.66 -15.49 -12.12
C ASP A 212 1.81 -14.55 -11.65
N VAL A 213 1.94 -14.32 -10.33
CA VAL A 213 3.07 -13.61 -9.74
C VAL A 213 4.26 -14.55 -9.64
N THR A 214 5.24 -14.37 -10.52
CA THR A 214 6.43 -15.24 -10.66
C THR A 214 7.75 -14.53 -10.35
N CYS A 215 7.76 -13.20 -10.26
CA CYS A 215 8.95 -12.43 -9.94
C CYS A 215 9.39 -12.64 -8.47
N PRO A 216 10.64 -12.30 -8.09
CA PRO A 216 11.10 -12.34 -6.71
C PRO A 216 10.23 -11.52 -5.76
N LEU A 217 9.98 -12.04 -4.54
CA LEU A 217 9.22 -11.36 -3.49
C LEU A 217 10.02 -11.20 -2.20
N LEU A 218 9.84 -10.03 -1.56
CA LEU A 218 10.17 -9.82 -0.14
C LEU A 218 8.87 -9.46 0.59
N ILE A 219 8.28 -10.42 1.31
CA ILE A 219 7.04 -10.20 2.07
C ILE A 219 7.38 -9.56 3.41
N VAL A 220 6.84 -8.38 3.68
CA VAL A 220 7.02 -7.68 4.97
C VAL A 220 5.67 -7.59 5.68
N HIS A 221 5.60 -8.10 6.91
CA HIS A 221 4.35 -8.09 7.69
C HIS A 221 4.63 -8.01 9.20
N SER A 222 3.78 -7.24 9.90
CA SER A 222 3.86 -7.20 11.36
C SER A 222 3.22 -8.43 11.99
N THR A 223 3.87 -9.00 13.00
CA THR A 223 3.28 -10.06 13.84
C THR A 223 2.21 -9.54 14.78
N GLU A 224 2.15 -8.23 14.97
CA GLU A 224 1.23 -7.53 15.87
C GLU A 224 0.19 -6.68 15.10
N ASP A 225 0.04 -6.92 13.80
CA ASP A 225 -0.89 -6.17 12.94
C ASP A 225 -2.33 -6.28 13.47
N GLU A 226 -2.93 -5.13 13.80
CA GLU A 226 -4.25 -5.06 14.43
C GLU A 226 -5.41 -5.10 13.43
N MET A 227 -5.10 -4.93 12.13
CA MET A 227 -6.09 -4.87 11.05
C MET A 227 -6.07 -6.15 10.19
N ALA A 228 -4.88 -6.61 9.81
CA ALA A 228 -4.65 -7.74 8.93
C ALA A 228 -3.61 -8.70 9.57
N SER A 229 -4.06 -9.81 10.15
CA SER A 229 -3.15 -10.70 10.87
C SER A 229 -2.04 -11.26 9.96
N ILE A 230 -0.97 -11.77 10.58
CA ILE A 230 0.16 -12.43 9.89
C ILE A 230 -0.27 -13.53 8.90
N LYS A 231 -1.47 -14.08 9.04
CA LYS A 231 -2.05 -15.03 8.08
C LYS A 231 -2.15 -14.48 6.67
N ASN A 232 -2.26 -13.17 6.53
CA ASN A 232 -2.24 -12.50 5.22
C ASN A 232 -0.89 -12.68 4.51
N ALA A 233 0.22 -12.63 5.25
CA ALA A 233 1.55 -12.89 4.71
C ALA A 233 1.69 -14.36 4.28
N TYR A 234 1.27 -15.31 5.12
CA TYR A 234 1.27 -16.74 4.78
C TYR A 234 0.35 -17.05 3.58
N TYR A 235 -0.74 -16.29 3.45
CA TYR A 235 -1.62 -16.41 2.29
C TYR A 235 -0.91 -16.01 1.00
N VAL A 236 -0.18 -14.90 0.99
CA VAL A 236 0.63 -14.46 -0.16
C VAL A 236 1.66 -15.52 -0.51
N GLU A 237 2.47 -15.96 0.47
CA GLU A 237 3.51 -16.95 0.29
C GLU A 237 2.99 -18.24 -0.38
N LYS A 238 1.81 -18.69 0.04
CA LYS A 238 1.19 -19.92 -0.45
C LYS A 238 0.59 -19.82 -1.86
N HIS A 239 0.16 -18.64 -2.30
CA HIS A 239 -0.66 -18.51 -3.52
C HIS A 239 0.07 -17.86 -4.71
N VAL A 240 1.27 -17.34 -4.51
CA VAL A 240 2.13 -16.88 -5.62
C VAL A 240 2.96 -18.04 -6.20
N SER A 241 3.42 -17.89 -7.43
CA SER A 241 4.30 -18.89 -8.09
C SER A 241 5.77 -18.42 -8.19
N SER A 242 6.16 -17.47 -7.36
CA SER A 242 7.55 -17.04 -7.29
C SER A 242 8.44 -18.17 -6.77
N LYS A 243 9.61 -18.33 -7.40
CA LYS A 243 10.65 -19.28 -6.95
C LYS A 243 11.60 -18.68 -5.91
N HIS A 244 11.57 -17.35 -5.73
CA HIS A 244 12.39 -16.63 -4.78
C HIS A 244 11.49 -15.80 -3.87
N ILE A 245 11.24 -16.30 -2.68
CA ILE A 245 10.44 -15.63 -1.66
C ILE A 245 11.28 -15.46 -0.41
N GLU A 246 11.45 -14.21 0.01
CA GLU A 246 12.01 -13.84 1.28
C GLU A 246 10.92 -13.23 2.17
N THR A 247 11.04 -13.42 3.48
CA THR A 247 10.09 -12.90 4.45
C THR A 247 10.79 -12.05 5.50
N MET A 248 10.12 -10.98 5.91
CA MET A 248 10.50 -10.14 7.03
C MET A 248 9.30 -9.99 7.95
N TYR A 249 9.14 -10.91 8.91
CA TYR A 249 8.12 -10.80 9.94
C TYR A 249 8.69 -9.96 11.08
N ILE A 250 7.98 -8.90 11.42
CA ILE A 250 8.47 -7.87 12.35
C ILE A 250 7.52 -7.71 13.54
N ASP A 251 8.11 -7.48 14.67
CA ASP A 251 7.45 -7.09 15.92
C ASP A 251 7.59 -5.58 16.18
N ASP A 252 7.04 -5.12 17.28
CA ASP A 252 7.08 -3.72 17.75
C ASP A 252 6.58 -2.70 16.72
N THR A 253 5.64 -3.11 15.89
CA THR A 253 4.96 -2.27 14.90
C THR A 253 3.54 -2.81 14.64
N TYR A 254 2.64 -1.98 14.14
CA TYR A 254 1.29 -2.35 13.75
C TYR A 254 1.13 -2.33 12.21
N HIS A 255 -0.10 -2.14 11.72
CA HIS A 255 -0.44 -2.27 10.31
C HIS A 255 0.32 -1.28 9.40
N VAL A 256 0.40 0.00 9.80
CA VAL A 256 1.03 1.05 8.99
C VAL A 256 2.55 1.06 9.20
N VAL A 257 3.20 -0.03 8.77
CA VAL A 257 4.64 -0.28 8.98
C VAL A 257 5.54 0.83 8.42
N THR A 258 5.04 1.61 7.46
CA THR A 258 5.76 2.72 6.81
C THR A 258 5.90 3.97 7.68
N LEU A 259 5.05 4.12 8.70
CA LEU A 259 5.06 5.24 9.64
C LEU A 259 5.48 4.86 11.05
N ASP A 260 5.55 3.56 11.34
CA ASP A 260 5.79 3.02 12.67
C ASP A 260 7.29 2.87 13.01
N LYS A 261 7.61 2.22 14.12
CA LYS A 261 8.95 2.15 14.72
C LYS A 261 9.99 1.48 13.81
N ARG A 262 9.60 0.46 13.06
CA ARG A 262 10.50 -0.38 12.25
C ARG A 262 10.71 0.11 10.81
N LYS A 263 10.17 1.28 10.43
CA LYS A 263 10.23 1.83 9.07
C LYS A 263 11.63 1.96 8.48
N ASP A 264 12.62 2.28 9.31
CA ASP A 264 14.02 2.41 8.85
C ASP A 264 14.64 1.05 8.53
N ASP A 265 14.36 0.03 9.34
CA ASP A 265 14.84 -1.33 9.12
C ASP A 265 14.21 -1.93 7.86
N ILE A 266 12.91 -1.68 7.67
CA ILE A 266 12.17 -2.08 6.46
C ILE A 266 12.82 -1.45 5.23
N GLY A 267 13.04 -0.14 5.22
CA GLY A 267 13.65 0.55 4.07
C GLY A 267 15.06 0.05 3.74
N LYS A 268 15.89 -0.22 4.76
CA LYS A 268 17.22 -0.82 4.57
C LYS A 268 17.12 -2.24 3.97
N ARG A 269 16.17 -3.06 4.47
CA ARG A 269 15.97 -4.43 4.00
C ARG A 269 15.46 -4.47 2.56
N MET A 270 14.56 -3.55 2.20
CA MET A 270 14.07 -3.39 0.84
C MET A 270 15.21 -3.05 -0.13
N ALA A 271 16.07 -2.11 0.23
CA ALA A 271 17.22 -1.75 -0.59
C ALA A 271 18.19 -2.94 -0.76
N ALA A 272 18.48 -3.67 0.32
CA ALA A 272 19.32 -4.86 0.26
C ALA A 272 18.73 -5.96 -0.63
N PHE A 273 17.40 -6.17 -0.57
CA PHE A 273 16.70 -7.10 -1.47
C PHE A 273 16.86 -6.70 -2.94
N CYS A 274 16.66 -5.41 -3.27
CA CYS A 274 16.81 -4.94 -4.65
C CYS A 274 18.24 -5.18 -5.17
N TYR A 275 19.26 -4.91 -4.38
CA TYR A 275 20.64 -5.18 -4.76
C TYR A 275 20.92 -6.67 -4.93
N ALA A 276 20.46 -7.51 -4.00
CA ALA A 276 20.64 -8.96 -4.09
C ALA A 276 19.99 -9.57 -5.37
N ILE A 277 18.80 -9.11 -5.74
CA ILE A 277 18.13 -9.56 -6.96
C ILE A 277 18.90 -9.13 -8.23
N GLN A 278 19.62 -8.01 -8.19
CA GLN A 278 20.44 -7.53 -9.30
C GLN A 278 21.86 -8.13 -9.31
N GLY A 279 22.23 -8.92 -8.31
CA GLY A 279 23.58 -9.47 -8.17
C GLY A 279 24.64 -8.44 -7.74
N LEU A 280 24.24 -7.39 -7.01
CA LEU A 280 25.08 -6.28 -6.54
C LEU A 280 25.31 -6.36 -5.03
#